data_9611ae7595a1a209b79cd54e198f8fdf
#
_entry.id   9611ae7595a1a209b79cd54e198f8fdf
#
_cell.length_a   1.000
_cell.length_b   1.000
_cell.length_c   1.000
_cell.angle_alpha   90.00
_cell.angle_beta   90.00
_cell.angle_gamma   90.00
#
_symmetry.space_group_name_H-M   'P 1'
#
loop_
_entity.id
_entity.type
_entity.pdbx_description
1 polymer ?
#
loop_
_entity_poly.entity_id
_entity_poly.type
_entity_poly.pdbx_seq_one_letter_code
_entity_poly.pdbx_strand_id
1 'polypeptide(L)'
;MDAKLSEREKYAVDDWMESGKNFHIIRDSPGHKRLVMGGLWGCRSNAIPMMASLISSWSDFNYGDDQLFLSSQIYPLIQHDVLIHSDFDRFEGENVTSFPAERKNYEWVGMPIFRPELLKKRQERFIRRLDRIQRSSPKKRTLLSRLLGRFASS
;
A
#
# COMPACT_ATOMS: atom_id res chain seq x y z
N MET A 1 12.62 -11.69 0.14
CA MET A 1 12.46 -11.30 1.57
C MET A 1 10.98 -11.35 1.85
N ASP A 2 10.57 -12.23 2.78
CA ASP A 2 9.16 -12.49 3.03
C ASP A 2 8.57 -11.40 3.93
N ALA A 3 7.33 -11.01 3.65
CA ALA A 3 6.57 -10.08 4.47
C ALA A 3 5.66 -10.87 5.42
N LYS A 4 5.40 -10.31 6.60
CA LYS A 4 4.43 -10.86 7.54
C LYS A 4 3.04 -10.38 7.17
N LEU A 5 2.10 -11.30 7.03
CA LEU A 5 0.68 -10.96 6.94
C LEU A 5 0.21 -10.33 8.25
N SER A 6 -0.55 -9.27 8.16
CA SER A 6 -1.07 -8.52 9.29
C SER A 6 -2.60 -8.53 9.33
N GLU A 7 -3.19 -8.33 10.52
CA GLU A 7 -4.65 -8.13 10.62
C GLU A 7 -5.11 -6.94 9.78
N ARG A 8 -4.30 -5.90 9.73
CA ARG A 8 -4.57 -4.70 8.94
C ARG A 8 -4.67 -5.00 7.44
N GLU A 9 -3.82 -5.88 6.94
CA GLU A 9 -3.88 -6.38 5.57
C GLU A 9 -5.12 -7.21 5.34
N LYS A 10 -5.40 -8.16 6.26
CA LYS A 10 -6.61 -9.00 6.18
C LYS A 10 -7.87 -8.14 6.07
N TYR A 11 -8.05 -7.15 6.95
CA TYR A 11 -9.24 -6.30 6.91
C TYR A 11 -9.32 -5.45 5.63
N ALA A 12 -8.19 -5.00 5.09
CA ALA A 12 -8.18 -4.29 3.81
C ALA A 12 -8.56 -5.21 2.63
N VAL A 13 -8.16 -6.48 2.68
CA VAL A 13 -8.58 -7.48 1.69
C VAL A 13 -10.07 -7.82 1.84
N ASP A 14 -10.56 -8.00 3.08
CA ASP A 14 -11.98 -8.26 3.34
C ASP A 14 -12.85 -7.11 2.78
N ASP A 15 -12.49 -5.85 3.06
CA ASP A 15 -13.17 -4.67 2.53
C ASP A 15 -13.15 -4.62 0.99
N TRP A 16 -12.00 -4.95 0.38
CA TRP A 16 -11.95 -5.11 -1.07
C TRP A 16 -12.89 -6.21 -1.58
N MET A 17 -12.92 -7.36 -0.93
CA MET A 17 -13.80 -8.47 -1.35
C MET A 17 -15.28 -8.07 -1.30
N GLU A 18 -15.69 -7.26 -0.32
CA GLU A 18 -17.04 -6.74 -0.16
C GLU A 18 -17.36 -5.57 -1.11
N SER A 19 -16.35 -4.80 -1.53
CA SER A 19 -16.53 -3.60 -2.37
C SER A 19 -17.09 -3.87 -3.77
N GLY A 20 -17.05 -5.11 -4.25
CA GLY A 20 -17.39 -5.48 -5.62
C GLY A 20 -16.37 -5.08 -6.67
N LYS A 21 -15.29 -4.39 -6.31
CA LYS A 21 -14.20 -4.00 -7.22
C LYS A 21 -13.39 -5.21 -7.67
N ASN A 22 -12.97 -5.21 -8.94
CA ASN A 22 -12.14 -6.28 -9.47
C ASN A 22 -10.67 -6.18 -9.04
N PHE A 23 -10.21 -4.98 -8.65
CA PHE A 23 -8.81 -4.74 -8.33
C PHE A 23 -8.63 -4.09 -6.97
N HIS A 24 -7.48 -4.37 -6.35
CA HIS A 24 -7.09 -3.82 -5.07
C HIS A 24 -5.64 -3.31 -5.11
N ILE A 25 -5.38 -2.16 -4.52
CA ILE A 25 -4.04 -1.60 -4.34
C ILE A 25 -3.86 -1.19 -2.88
N ILE A 26 -2.71 -1.52 -2.31
CA ILE A 26 -2.36 -1.20 -0.93
C ILE A 26 -1.12 -0.31 -0.91
N ARG A 27 -1.21 0.86 -0.22
CA ARG A 27 -0.09 1.76 0.03
C ARG A 27 -0.09 2.17 1.50
N ASP A 28 0.57 1.39 2.34
CA ASP A 28 0.53 1.53 3.80
C ASP A 28 1.83 2.05 4.42
N SER A 29 2.70 2.63 3.63
CA SER A 29 3.96 3.23 4.10
C SER A 29 4.29 4.51 3.34
N PRO A 30 4.91 5.52 3.99
CA PRO A 30 5.44 6.69 3.28
C PRO A 30 6.52 6.35 2.22
N GLY A 31 6.96 5.09 2.19
CA GLY A 31 7.86 4.57 1.16
C GLY A 31 7.16 3.95 -0.04
N HIS A 32 5.85 3.74 0.03
CA HIS A 32 5.03 3.15 -1.04
C HIS A 32 4.63 4.23 -2.05
N LYS A 33 5.59 4.68 -2.86
CA LYS A 33 5.45 5.82 -3.79
C LYS A 33 5.28 5.41 -5.25
N ARG A 34 4.76 4.23 -5.50
CA ARG A 34 4.44 3.74 -6.84
C ARG A 34 2.93 3.62 -7.00
N LEU A 35 2.43 3.75 -8.22
CA LEU A 35 1.03 3.53 -8.56
C LEU A 35 0.58 2.14 -8.12
N VAL A 36 1.33 1.12 -8.51
CA VAL A 36 1.16 -0.27 -8.07
C VAL A 36 2.50 -0.81 -7.63
N MET A 37 2.52 -1.55 -6.53
CA MET A 37 3.73 -2.20 -6.02
C MET A 37 3.58 -3.71 -6.08
N GLY A 38 4.61 -4.39 -6.51
CA GLY A 38 4.68 -5.85 -6.48
C GLY A 38 4.37 -6.39 -5.08
N GLY A 39 3.51 -7.40 -4.99
CA GLY A 39 3.07 -7.98 -3.71
C GLY A 39 2.09 -7.14 -2.89
N LEU A 40 1.70 -5.93 -3.34
CA LEU A 40 0.75 -5.05 -2.65
C LEU A 40 -0.44 -4.68 -3.54
N TRP A 41 -0.86 -5.60 -4.37
CA TRP A 41 -2.06 -5.47 -5.20
C TRP A 41 -2.73 -6.82 -5.38
N GLY A 42 -4.00 -6.81 -5.72
CA GLY A 42 -4.80 -7.99 -6.00
C GLY A 42 -5.71 -7.79 -7.18
N CYS A 43 -6.10 -8.89 -7.82
CA CYS A 43 -7.14 -8.92 -8.83
C CYS A 43 -8.03 -10.14 -8.67
N ARG A 44 -9.31 -10.00 -9.04
CA ARG A 44 -10.21 -11.15 -9.13
C ARG A 44 -9.81 -12.03 -10.31
N SER A 45 -10.13 -13.32 -10.21
CA SER A 45 -9.87 -14.28 -11.28
C SER A 45 -10.42 -13.77 -12.62
N ASN A 46 -9.65 -13.92 -13.67
CA ASN A 46 -9.99 -13.51 -15.04
C ASN A 46 -10.27 -12.01 -15.26
N ALA A 47 -9.98 -11.15 -14.30
CA ALA A 47 -10.22 -9.71 -14.43
C ALA A 47 -9.31 -9.03 -15.49
N ILE A 48 -8.18 -9.65 -15.83
CA ILE A 48 -7.29 -9.23 -16.93
C ILE A 48 -7.06 -10.41 -17.88
N PRO A 49 -7.96 -10.69 -18.82
CA PRO A 49 -7.82 -11.85 -19.72
C PRO A 49 -6.54 -11.83 -20.58
N MET A 50 -6.04 -10.63 -20.88
CA MET A 50 -4.84 -10.42 -21.70
C MET A 50 -3.52 -10.44 -20.91
N MET A 51 -3.53 -10.77 -19.61
CA MET A 51 -2.34 -10.72 -18.76
C MET A 51 -1.15 -11.50 -19.34
N ALA A 52 -1.40 -12.72 -19.84
CA ALA A 52 -0.34 -13.54 -20.43
C ALA A 52 0.30 -12.85 -21.65
N SER A 53 -0.50 -12.21 -22.51
CA SER A 53 -0.01 -11.48 -23.69
C SER A 53 0.78 -10.24 -23.27
N LEU A 54 0.33 -9.49 -22.26
CA LEU A 54 1.04 -8.33 -21.74
C LEU A 54 2.40 -8.73 -21.16
N ILE A 55 2.48 -9.80 -20.39
CA ILE A 55 3.75 -10.32 -19.85
C ILE A 55 4.65 -10.78 -20.98
N SER A 56 4.13 -11.51 -21.98
CA SER A 56 4.93 -12.01 -23.10
C SER A 56 5.48 -10.90 -23.99
N SER A 57 4.78 -9.77 -24.07
CA SER A 57 5.23 -8.60 -24.85
C SER A 57 6.22 -7.70 -24.09
N TRP A 58 6.39 -7.92 -22.78
CA TRP A 58 7.32 -7.16 -21.96
C TRP A 58 8.74 -7.68 -22.14
N SER A 59 9.66 -6.80 -22.52
CA SER A 59 11.05 -7.18 -22.88
C SER A 59 12.07 -6.90 -21.78
N ASP A 60 11.71 -6.10 -20.79
CA ASP A 60 12.60 -5.71 -19.72
C ASP A 60 12.46 -6.66 -18.52
N PHE A 61 13.58 -7.20 -18.04
CA PHE A 61 13.63 -8.17 -16.94
C PHE A 61 14.70 -7.81 -15.90
N ASN A 62 14.90 -6.50 -15.66
CA ASN A 62 15.83 -6.02 -14.66
C ASN A 62 15.17 -5.93 -13.27
N TYR A 63 15.96 -5.69 -12.25
CA TYR A 63 15.45 -5.51 -10.90
C TYR A 63 14.51 -4.29 -10.81
N GLY A 64 13.27 -4.50 -10.42
CA GLY A 64 12.24 -3.46 -10.28
C GLY A 64 11.37 -3.24 -11.53
N ASP A 65 11.60 -3.98 -12.61
CA ASP A 65 10.78 -3.89 -13.83
C ASP A 65 9.37 -4.43 -13.65
N ASP A 66 9.16 -5.31 -12.67
CA ASP A 66 7.84 -5.72 -12.20
C ASP A 66 6.98 -4.51 -11.81
N GLN A 67 7.55 -3.56 -11.09
CA GLN A 67 6.84 -2.35 -10.69
C GLN A 67 6.63 -1.37 -11.85
N LEU A 68 7.56 -1.32 -12.79
CA LEU A 68 7.41 -0.54 -14.01
C LEU A 68 6.30 -1.13 -14.89
N PHE A 69 6.32 -2.44 -15.10
CA PHE A 69 5.26 -3.18 -15.80
C PHE A 69 3.90 -2.92 -15.18
N LEU A 70 3.76 -3.11 -13.87
CA LEU A 70 2.52 -2.88 -13.14
C LEU A 70 2.02 -1.44 -13.30
N SER A 71 2.91 -0.47 -13.21
CA SER A 71 2.54 0.95 -13.27
C SER A 71 2.19 1.41 -14.69
N SER A 72 2.87 0.89 -15.72
CA SER A 72 2.71 1.33 -17.11
C SER A 72 1.72 0.50 -17.92
N GLN A 73 1.62 -0.81 -17.66
CA GLN A 73 0.75 -1.70 -18.42
C GLN A 73 -0.54 -2.04 -17.67
N ILE A 74 -0.46 -2.26 -16.37
CA ILE A 74 -1.60 -2.75 -15.59
C ILE A 74 -2.44 -1.59 -15.03
N TYR A 75 -1.81 -0.60 -14.40
CA TYR A 75 -2.55 0.49 -13.75
C TYR A 75 -3.52 1.23 -14.68
N PRO A 76 -3.17 1.59 -15.93
CA PRO A 76 -4.11 2.24 -16.84
C PRO A 76 -5.37 1.41 -17.13
N LEU A 77 -5.27 0.09 -17.09
CA LEU A 77 -6.41 -0.81 -17.34
C LEU A 77 -7.34 -0.92 -16.13
N ILE A 78 -6.81 -0.78 -14.91
CA ILE A 78 -7.54 -1.08 -13.68
C ILE A 78 -8.02 0.16 -12.93
N GLN A 79 -7.53 1.35 -13.24
CA GLN A 79 -7.74 2.60 -12.47
C GLN A 79 -9.20 2.98 -12.24
N HIS A 80 -10.12 2.52 -13.09
CA HIS A 80 -11.56 2.82 -12.97
C HIS A 80 -12.34 1.78 -12.16
N ASP A 81 -11.72 0.64 -11.85
CA ASP A 81 -12.37 -0.49 -11.15
C ASP A 81 -11.50 -1.03 -10.01
N VAL A 82 -10.81 -0.15 -9.31
CA VAL A 82 -9.88 -0.48 -8.24
C VAL A 82 -10.33 0.12 -6.91
N LEU A 83 -10.20 -0.65 -5.82
CA LEU A 83 -10.21 -0.12 -4.46
C LEU A 83 -8.76 0.14 -4.04
N ILE A 84 -8.47 1.36 -3.60
CA ILE A 84 -7.13 1.76 -3.19
C ILE A 84 -7.13 2.08 -1.70
N HIS A 85 -6.48 1.25 -0.89
CA HIS A 85 -6.19 1.58 0.51
C HIS A 85 -4.88 2.34 0.62
N SER A 86 -4.94 3.59 1.08
CA SER A 86 -3.76 4.42 1.31
C SER A 86 -3.98 5.43 2.43
N ASP A 87 -3.06 5.44 3.40
CA ASP A 87 -3.02 6.47 4.46
C ASP A 87 -2.06 7.63 4.13
N PHE A 88 -1.23 7.52 3.11
CA PHE A 88 -0.13 8.45 2.87
C PHE A 88 -0.19 9.14 1.51
N ASP A 89 -0.17 8.38 0.44
CA ASP A 89 -0.03 8.90 -0.92
C ASP A 89 -1.32 8.71 -1.72
N ARG A 90 -1.70 9.78 -2.41
CA ARG A 90 -2.77 9.82 -3.38
C ARG A 90 -2.19 10.41 -4.64
N PHE A 91 -2.28 9.70 -5.74
CA PHE A 91 -1.95 10.23 -7.05
C PHE A 91 -3.14 10.98 -7.65
N GLU A 92 -2.87 11.81 -8.66
CA GLU A 92 -3.89 12.61 -9.32
C GLU A 92 -4.98 11.71 -9.91
N GLY A 93 -6.23 12.09 -9.70
CA GLY A 93 -7.40 11.35 -10.20
C GLY A 93 -7.81 10.12 -9.39
N GLU A 94 -7.04 9.72 -8.37
CA GLU A 94 -7.37 8.55 -7.56
C GLU A 94 -8.44 8.84 -6.49
N ASN A 95 -9.33 7.87 -6.30
CA ASN A 95 -10.15 7.73 -5.12
C ASN A 95 -9.47 6.77 -4.13
N VAL A 96 -9.00 7.29 -2.99
CA VAL A 96 -8.35 6.48 -1.97
C VAL A 96 -9.23 6.32 -0.74
N THR A 97 -9.21 5.13 -0.17
CA THR A 97 -9.91 4.76 1.07
C THR A 97 -8.89 4.59 2.19
N SER A 98 -9.23 5.05 3.38
CA SER A 98 -8.43 4.77 4.58
C SER A 98 -8.54 3.29 4.94
N PHE A 99 -7.52 2.75 5.58
CA PHE A 99 -7.57 1.37 6.05
C PHE A 99 -8.68 1.15 7.09
N PRO A 100 -9.41 0.04 7.02
CA PRO A 100 -10.49 -0.28 7.97
C PRO A 100 -9.98 -0.62 9.37
N ALA A 101 -8.69 -0.98 9.51
CA ALA A 101 -8.07 -1.29 10.79
C ALA A 101 -6.97 -0.30 11.16
N GLU A 102 -6.82 -0.02 12.45
CA GLU A 102 -5.77 0.83 12.98
C GLU A 102 -4.37 0.18 12.84
N ARG A 103 -3.35 1.01 12.71
CA ARG A 103 -1.95 0.57 12.69
C ARG A 103 -1.49 0.20 14.09
N LYS A 104 -0.96 -1.02 14.23
CA LYS A 104 -0.37 -1.49 15.49
C LYS A 104 1.17 -1.46 15.38
N ASN A 105 1.84 -1.11 16.48
CA ASN A 105 3.31 -1.20 16.63
C ASN A 105 4.14 -0.57 15.50
N TYR A 106 3.62 0.48 14.83
CA TYR A 106 4.28 1.12 13.68
C TYR A 106 4.59 0.14 12.54
N GLU A 107 3.85 -0.97 12.44
CA GLU A 107 3.92 -1.91 11.34
C GLU A 107 3.13 -1.36 10.14
N TRP A 108 3.49 -1.79 8.94
CA TRP A 108 2.76 -1.48 7.71
C TRP A 108 2.58 -2.74 6.89
N VAL A 109 1.58 -2.77 6.04
CA VAL A 109 1.31 -3.88 5.13
C VAL A 109 2.50 -4.06 4.17
N GLY A 110 2.96 -5.28 3.99
CA GLY A 110 4.15 -5.59 3.21
C GLY A 110 5.48 -5.30 3.93
N MET A 111 5.44 -5.07 5.25
CA MET A 111 6.67 -4.90 6.02
C MET A 111 7.45 -6.22 6.05
N PRO A 112 8.73 -6.21 5.62
CA PRO A 112 9.56 -7.40 5.68
C PRO A 112 9.77 -7.90 7.10
N ILE A 113 9.98 -9.21 7.25
CA ILE A 113 10.39 -9.80 8.53
C ILE A 113 11.84 -9.39 8.79
N PHE A 114 12.04 -8.62 9.86
CA PHE A 114 13.36 -8.17 10.29
C PHE A 114 13.85 -8.91 11.52
N ARG A 115 15.17 -9.04 11.66
CA ARG A 115 15.78 -9.36 12.95
C ARG A 115 15.47 -8.24 13.96
N PRO A 116 15.34 -8.55 15.26
CA PRO A 116 14.91 -7.56 16.27
C PRO A 116 15.69 -6.24 16.24
N GLU A 117 17.02 -6.29 16.03
CA GLU A 117 17.87 -5.11 16.02
C GLU A 117 17.58 -4.20 14.80
N LEU A 118 17.24 -4.81 13.67
CA LEU A 118 16.87 -4.08 12.45
C LEU A 118 15.43 -3.57 12.50
N LEU A 119 14.54 -4.31 13.17
CA LEU A 119 13.15 -3.92 13.35
C LEU A 119 13.07 -2.57 14.07
N LYS A 120 13.75 -2.41 15.22
CA LYS A 120 13.78 -1.16 15.98
C LYS A 120 14.25 0.02 15.11
N LYS A 121 15.35 -0.14 14.39
CA LYS A 121 15.87 0.90 13.47
C LYS A 121 14.87 1.27 12.36
N ARG A 122 14.12 0.29 11.84
CA ARG A 122 13.11 0.52 10.80
C ARG A 122 11.90 1.25 11.34
N GLN A 123 11.41 0.86 12.53
CA GLN A 123 10.33 1.55 13.23
C GLN A 123 10.69 3.01 13.53
N GLU A 124 11.88 3.28 14.05
CA GLU A 124 12.36 4.64 14.28
C GLU A 124 12.43 5.49 12.99
N ARG A 125 12.86 4.89 11.86
CA ARG A 125 12.84 5.58 10.56
C ARG A 125 11.43 5.86 10.08
N PHE A 126 10.51 4.93 10.29
CA PHE A 126 9.11 5.10 9.96
C PHE A 126 8.49 6.22 10.77
N ILE A 127 8.68 6.25 12.09
CA ILE A 127 8.23 7.32 12.98
C ILE A 127 8.76 8.68 12.51
N ARG A 128 10.06 8.80 12.26
CA ARG A 128 10.66 10.05 11.74
C ARG A 128 10.06 10.51 10.41
N ARG A 129 9.64 9.59 9.56
CA ARG A 129 8.91 9.94 8.31
C ARG A 129 7.50 10.43 8.59
N LEU A 130 6.79 9.80 9.51
CA LEU A 130 5.47 10.26 9.97
C LEU A 130 5.53 11.69 10.51
N ASP A 131 6.45 11.96 11.43
CA ASP A 131 6.67 13.29 12.01
C ASP A 131 6.94 14.35 10.95
N ARG A 132 7.74 14.01 9.93
CA ARG A 132 8.05 14.92 8.84
C ARG A 132 6.81 15.24 8.00
N ILE A 133 5.98 14.23 7.71
CA ILE A 133 4.71 14.41 6.98
C ILE A 133 3.74 15.28 7.79
N GLN A 134 3.66 15.09 9.11
CA GLN A 134 2.84 15.92 9.98
C GLN A 134 3.25 17.38 9.96
N ARG A 135 4.57 17.66 9.99
CA ARG A 135 5.08 19.03 9.99
C ARG A 135 4.89 19.73 8.65
N SER A 136 4.88 19.01 7.54
CA SER A 136 4.83 19.57 6.19
C SER A 136 3.41 19.87 5.67
N SER A 137 2.34 19.40 6.33
CA SER A 137 0.97 19.62 5.85
C SER A 137 -0.06 19.75 6.98
N PRO A 138 -0.61 20.96 7.20
CA PRO A 138 -1.65 21.21 8.22
C PRO A 138 -2.93 20.36 8.01
N LYS A 139 -3.30 20.07 6.75
CA LYS A 139 -4.49 19.26 6.42
C LYS A 139 -4.29 17.76 6.70
N LYS A 140 -3.04 17.26 6.65
CA LYS A 140 -2.71 15.87 7.00
C LYS A 140 -2.57 15.67 8.52
N ARG A 141 -2.50 16.75 9.30
CA ARG A 141 -2.49 16.71 10.79
C ARG A 141 -3.70 16.00 11.37
N THR A 142 -4.89 16.22 10.81
CA THR A 142 -6.14 15.67 11.35
C THR A 142 -6.22 14.14 11.17
N LEU A 143 -5.67 13.61 10.08
CA LEU A 143 -5.67 12.16 9.83
C LEU A 143 -4.64 11.44 10.71
N LEU A 144 -3.46 12.02 10.86
CA LEU A 144 -2.37 11.44 11.66
C LEU A 144 -2.56 11.65 13.17
N SER A 145 -3.24 12.72 13.63
CA SER A 145 -3.61 12.87 15.03
C SER A 145 -4.64 11.81 15.47
N ARG A 146 -5.51 11.35 14.57
CA ARG A 146 -6.36 10.18 14.80
C ARG A 146 -5.57 8.87 14.89
N LEU A 147 -4.46 8.76 14.12
CA LEU A 147 -3.58 7.58 14.13
C LEU A 147 -2.66 7.52 15.36
N LEU A 148 -2.25 8.65 15.92
CA LEU A 148 -1.32 8.74 17.05
C LEU A 148 -1.97 9.09 18.38
N GLY A 149 -3.10 9.78 18.37
CA GLY A 149 -3.76 10.29 19.62
C GLY A 149 -4.39 9.22 20.49
N ARG A 150 -4.51 7.98 20.03
CA ARG A 150 -5.01 6.86 20.81
C ARG A 150 -3.93 6.05 21.55
N PHE A 151 -2.66 6.36 21.32
CA PHE A 151 -1.53 5.70 22.00
C PHE A 151 -1.12 6.34 23.34
N ALA A 152 -1.74 7.48 23.71
CA ALA A 152 -1.43 8.19 24.96
C ALA A 152 -2.37 7.84 26.14
N SER A 153 -3.25 6.86 25.96
CA SER A 153 -4.25 6.49 26.97
C SER A 153 -4.26 4.97 27.21
N SER A 154 -3.08 4.42 27.53
CA SER A 154 -2.99 3.05 28.12
C SER A 154 -1.75 2.97 28.96
#